data_70673f0f59c945a9305652f61bcd648e
#
_entry.id   70673f0f59c945a9305652f61bcd648e
#
_cell.length_a   1.000
_cell.length_b   1.000
_cell.length_c   1.000
_cell.angle_alpha   90.00
_cell.angle_beta   90.00
_cell.angle_gamma   90.00
#
_symmetry.space_group_name_H-M   'P 1'
#
loop_
_entity.id
_entity.type
_entity.pdbx_description
1 polymer ?
#
loop_
_entity_poly.entity_id
_entity_poly.type
_entity_poly.pdbx_seq_one_letter_code
_entity_poly.pdbx_strand_id
1 'polypeptide(L)'
;MSDYPLRVFFDLSGRSARLIKPSLSRSNRNLQHCSTRVASGPKMSHARQPKPTSLGQSTNSVLMVRPSRFYPNPETATDNAFQRRADCDITALTTAARREFDIAVQTLREAGVKVHVFEDTAEPEKPDAVFPNNWISTHADGRVALFPMYSALRRRERRQDIVDELRQTYRVTDVIDYSNFEEEGSCLEGTGSLVLDHVNRLAYVSLSKRSDPKVVRRFADDFGYEPVTFTSVGLDGQPVYHTNVMMCVGTEFALVGLSMIANQTEREQVRAHLEASGKDILELDPAQVANFAGNAIELHDREGQKLLVLSARAIPTLTEGQRKRLTQYARLVPLNLPTIEMGGGSARCMIATIHLPPI
;
A
#
# COMPACT_ATOMS: atom_id res chain seq x y z
N MET A 1 -3.35 40.90 23.59
CA MET A 1 -3.65 42.25 23.04
C MET A 1 -2.71 42.50 21.91
N SER A 2 -3.14 42.29 20.69
CA SER A 2 -2.64 42.94 19.48
C SER A 2 -3.43 42.31 18.28
N ASP A 3 -4.43 43.06 17.87
CA ASP A 3 -5.29 42.82 16.75
C ASP A 3 -4.55 43.07 15.44
N TYR A 4 -4.75 42.21 14.41
CA TYR A 4 -4.53 42.56 13.03
C TYR A 4 -5.81 42.33 12.23
N PRO A 5 -6.28 43.39 11.51
CA PRO A 5 -7.56 43.32 10.78
C PRO A 5 -7.40 42.76 9.37
N LEU A 6 -8.38 41.95 8.98
CA LEU A 6 -8.70 41.56 7.60
C LEU A 6 -8.90 42.79 6.71
N ARG A 7 -8.22 42.86 5.57
CA ARG A 7 -8.55 43.75 4.48
C ARG A 7 -9.30 42.97 3.38
N VAL A 8 -10.57 43.28 3.25
CA VAL A 8 -11.41 42.91 2.11
C VAL A 8 -11.23 44.00 1.05
N PHE A 9 -10.86 43.65 -0.16
CA PHE A 9 -10.95 44.55 -1.34
C PHE A 9 -12.23 44.21 -2.11
N PHE A 10 -13.15 45.19 -2.14
CA PHE A 10 -14.24 45.24 -3.09
C PHE A 10 -13.80 46.09 -4.29
N ASP A 11 -13.96 45.60 -5.51
CA ASP A 11 -13.92 46.43 -6.72
C ASP A 11 -15.36 46.59 -7.23
N LEU A 12 -15.76 47.87 -7.23
CA LEU A 12 -17.05 48.32 -7.72
C LEU A 12 -16.86 48.89 -9.13
N SER A 13 -17.25 48.14 -10.18
CA SER A 13 -17.56 48.75 -11.45
C SER A 13 -18.64 47.94 -12.17
N GLY A 14 -19.89 48.34 -11.93
CA GLY A 14 -21.03 47.88 -12.67
C GLY A 14 -21.07 48.45 -14.10
N ARG A 15 -21.14 47.56 -15.11
CA ARG A 15 -21.78 47.89 -16.40
C ARG A 15 -22.43 46.63 -17.01
N SER A 16 -23.74 46.76 -17.21
CA SER A 16 -24.57 45.85 -18.01
C SER A 16 -24.10 45.83 -19.48
N ALA A 17 -23.96 44.64 -20.07
CA ALA A 17 -23.85 44.47 -21.50
C ALA A 17 -24.92 43.50 -22.01
N ARG A 18 -25.68 44.00 -23.00
CA ARG A 18 -26.86 43.38 -23.62
C ARG A 18 -26.47 42.15 -24.47
N LEU A 19 -27.34 41.16 -24.41
CA LEU A 19 -27.40 40.04 -25.35
C LEU A 19 -27.69 40.51 -26.76
N ILE A 20 -26.86 40.16 -27.74
CA ILE A 20 -27.14 40.26 -29.17
C ILE A 20 -27.18 38.83 -29.73
N LYS A 21 -28.33 38.41 -30.22
CA LYS A 21 -28.52 37.21 -31.05
C LYS A 21 -28.16 37.55 -32.50
N PRO A 22 -27.44 36.71 -33.26
CA PRO A 22 -27.42 36.79 -34.70
C PRO A 22 -28.45 35.84 -35.32
N SER A 23 -29.17 36.39 -36.29
CA SER A 23 -30.19 35.79 -37.11
C SER A 23 -29.64 34.82 -38.15
N LEU A 24 -30.41 33.76 -38.40
CA LEU A 24 -30.26 32.81 -39.50
C LEU A 24 -30.55 33.46 -40.85
N SER A 25 -29.65 33.33 -41.84
CA SER A 25 -29.99 33.44 -43.24
C SER A 25 -29.64 32.15 -43.99
N ARG A 26 -30.65 31.56 -44.60
CA ARG A 26 -30.54 30.41 -45.49
C ARG A 26 -29.95 30.87 -46.84
N SER A 27 -28.99 30.12 -47.36
CA SER A 27 -28.68 30.11 -48.79
C SER A 27 -28.36 28.68 -49.23
N ASN A 28 -29.27 28.13 -50.04
CA ASN A 28 -29.08 26.89 -50.79
C ASN A 28 -28.07 27.12 -51.93
N ARG A 29 -27.10 26.26 -52.07
CA ARG A 29 -26.57 25.86 -53.40
C ARG A 29 -26.02 24.43 -53.34
N ASN A 30 -26.57 23.62 -54.23
CA ASN A 30 -26.11 22.28 -54.60
C ASN A 30 -24.66 22.29 -55.05
N LEU A 31 -23.88 21.32 -54.59
CA LEU A 31 -22.75 20.81 -55.36
C LEU A 31 -22.59 19.28 -55.10
N GLN A 32 -22.35 18.64 -56.18
CA GLN A 32 -22.36 17.22 -56.48
C GLN A 32 -21.37 16.34 -55.64
N HIS A 33 -21.77 15.09 -55.49
CA HIS A 33 -21.00 13.97 -55.00
C HIS A 33 -19.60 13.84 -55.59
N CYS A 34 -18.59 13.79 -54.72
CA CYS A 34 -17.35 13.08 -54.99
C CYS A 34 -17.08 12.15 -53.81
N SER A 35 -17.36 10.86 -54.02
CA SER A 35 -17.19 9.78 -53.04
C SER A 35 -15.72 9.32 -53.12
N THR A 36 -14.88 9.80 -52.23
CA THR A 36 -13.59 9.19 -51.96
C THR A 36 -13.73 8.24 -50.74
N ARG A 37 -13.76 6.94 -51.05
CA ARG A 37 -13.60 5.88 -50.04
C ARG A 37 -12.24 6.03 -49.35
N VAL A 38 -12.24 6.48 -48.10
CA VAL A 38 -11.09 6.33 -47.19
C VAL A 38 -11.09 4.89 -46.73
N ALA A 39 -10.07 4.13 -47.16
CA ALA A 39 -9.84 2.76 -46.72
C ALA A 39 -9.57 2.77 -45.20
N SER A 40 -10.46 2.13 -44.43
CA SER A 40 -10.25 1.84 -43.02
C SER A 40 -9.07 0.89 -42.87
N GLY A 41 -7.97 1.39 -42.32
CA GLY A 41 -6.84 0.56 -41.90
C GLY A 41 -7.26 -0.52 -40.87
N PRO A 42 -6.51 -1.62 -40.79
CA PRO A 42 -6.89 -2.73 -39.92
C PRO A 42 -6.89 -2.24 -38.46
N LYS A 43 -8.05 -2.42 -37.79
CA LYS A 43 -8.16 -2.27 -36.33
C LYS A 43 -7.22 -3.32 -35.72
N MET A 44 -6.16 -2.87 -35.06
CA MET A 44 -5.34 -3.72 -34.21
C MET A 44 -6.25 -4.32 -33.14
N SER A 45 -6.54 -5.60 -33.27
CA SER A 45 -7.20 -6.37 -32.25
C SER A 45 -6.22 -6.41 -31.06
N HIS A 46 -6.57 -5.77 -29.96
CA HIS A 46 -5.92 -6.03 -28.68
C HIS A 46 -6.20 -7.50 -28.37
N ALA A 47 -5.22 -8.36 -28.61
CA ALA A 47 -5.28 -9.74 -28.18
C ALA A 47 -5.52 -9.72 -26.67
N ARG A 48 -6.68 -10.28 -26.24
CA ARG A 48 -6.95 -10.53 -24.83
C ARG A 48 -5.81 -11.41 -24.31
N GLN A 49 -5.00 -10.85 -23.42
CA GLN A 49 -4.02 -11.66 -22.70
C GLN A 49 -4.76 -12.80 -22.00
N PRO A 50 -4.22 -14.03 -21.99
CA PRO A 50 -4.85 -15.15 -21.31
C PRO A 50 -5.06 -14.74 -19.85
N LYS A 51 -6.30 -14.98 -19.34
CA LYS A 51 -6.59 -14.78 -17.91
C LYS A 51 -5.60 -15.63 -17.13
N PRO A 52 -4.83 -15.04 -16.19
CA PRO A 52 -3.94 -15.81 -15.36
C PRO A 52 -4.75 -16.85 -14.59
N THR A 53 -4.24 -18.06 -14.51
CA THR A 53 -4.71 -19.12 -13.61
C THR A 53 -4.92 -18.50 -12.22
N SER A 54 -6.10 -18.64 -11.65
CA SER A 54 -6.65 -18.04 -10.45
C SER A 54 -5.63 -17.35 -9.53
N LEU A 55 -5.60 -16.00 -9.59
CA LEU A 55 -4.80 -15.18 -8.69
C LEU A 55 -5.31 -15.42 -7.27
N GLY A 56 -4.47 -16.01 -6.42
CA GLY A 56 -4.76 -16.12 -4.98
C GLY A 56 -4.52 -14.78 -4.29
N GLN A 57 -5.32 -14.46 -3.27
CA GLN A 57 -5.09 -13.27 -2.42
C GLN A 57 -3.82 -13.43 -1.60
N SER A 58 -3.56 -14.61 -1.08
CA SER A 58 -2.42 -14.92 -0.22
C SER A 58 -1.36 -15.76 -0.94
N THR A 59 -0.15 -15.77 -0.38
CA THR A 59 0.97 -16.61 -0.81
C THR A 59 1.57 -17.33 0.39
N ASN A 60 2.32 -18.40 0.17
CA ASN A 60 3.09 -19.09 1.21
C ASN A 60 4.58 -18.72 1.21
N SER A 61 4.99 -17.78 0.36
CA SER A 61 6.38 -17.35 0.25
C SER A 61 6.52 -15.86 0.53
N VAL A 62 7.48 -15.52 1.37
CA VAL A 62 7.73 -14.14 1.78
C VAL A 62 9.22 -13.81 1.79
N LEU A 63 9.53 -12.54 1.58
CA LEU A 63 10.85 -11.95 1.70
C LEU A 63 10.87 -11.09 2.97
N MET A 64 11.91 -11.25 3.78
CA MET A 64 12.16 -10.47 4.98
C MET A 64 13.63 -10.04 5.03
N VAL A 65 13.91 -8.83 5.54
CA VAL A 65 15.26 -8.29 5.67
C VAL A 65 15.63 -8.19 7.15
N ARG A 66 16.69 -8.90 7.54
CA ARG A 66 17.21 -8.89 8.91
C ARG A 66 18.04 -7.63 9.14
N PRO A 67 17.63 -6.71 10.03
CA PRO A 67 18.27 -5.41 10.15
C PRO A 67 19.71 -5.52 10.63
N SER A 68 20.66 -4.82 9.99
CA SER A 68 22.03 -4.68 10.47
C SER A 68 22.10 -3.65 11.59
N ARG A 69 21.29 -2.59 11.48
CA ARG A 69 21.14 -1.50 12.44
C ARG A 69 19.68 -1.12 12.52
N PHE A 70 19.15 -0.92 13.73
CA PHE A 70 17.76 -0.55 13.95
C PHE A 70 17.64 0.57 14.99
N TYR A 71 16.92 1.60 14.62
CA TYR A 71 16.47 2.70 15.48
C TYR A 71 15.33 3.45 14.78
N PRO A 72 14.46 4.18 15.53
CA PRO A 72 13.40 4.98 14.90
C PRO A 72 13.99 6.04 13.97
N ASN A 73 13.58 6.02 12.69
CA ASN A 73 14.13 6.87 11.64
C ASN A 73 13.84 8.37 11.91
N PRO A 74 14.85 9.25 12.05
CA PRO A 74 14.64 10.67 12.35
C PRO A 74 13.95 11.43 11.22
N GLU A 75 14.11 11.00 9.95
CA GLU A 75 13.48 11.67 8.80
C GLU A 75 11.97 11.45 8.75
N THR A 76 11.44 10.45 9.45
CA THR A 76 10.03 10.08 9.46
C THR A 76 9.32 10.40 10.79
N ALA A 77 10.07 10.92 11.77
CA ALA A 77 9.55 11.16 13.13
C ALA A 77 8.43 12.22 13.19
N THR A 78 8.34 13.12 12.21
CA THR A 78 7.35 14.21 12.20
C THR A 78 6.00 13.80 11.62
N ASP A 79 5.93 12.73 10.84
CA ASP A 79 4.73 12.32 10.10
C ASP A 79 4.33 10.85 10.34
N ASN A 80 5.07 10.14 11.19
CA ASN A 80 4.76 8.77 11.59
C ASN A 80 4.27 8.71 13.05
N ALA A 81 2.98 8.87 13.27
CA ALA A 81 2.35 8.84 14.59
C ALA A 81 2.51 7.50 15.35
N PHE A 82 2.89 6.44 14.65
CA PHE A 82 3.15 5.12 15.26
C PHE A 82 4.59 4.98 15.75
N GLN A 83 5.49 5.86 15.29
CA GLN A 83 6.89 5.85 15.70
C GLN A 83 7.04 6.36 17.14
N ARG A 84 7.92 5.75 17.91
CA ARG A 84 8.20 6.14 19.30
C ARG A 84 9.66 6.52 19.46
N ARG A 85 9.92 7.56 20.25
CA ARG A 85 11.29 7.87 20.67
C ARG A 85 11.82 6.72 21.54
N ALA A 86 13.09 6.37 21.30
CA ALA A 86 13.82 5.42 22.12
C ALA A 86 14.93 6.20 22.86
N ASP A 87 14.86 6.24 24.18
CA ASP A 87 15.94 6.75 25.02
C ASP A 87 16.98 5.64 25.33
N CYS A 88 17.16 4.73 24.37
CA CYS A 88 18.03 3.56 24.50
C CYS A 88 19.20 3.64 23.52
N ASP A 89 20.31 2.98 23.89
CA ASP A 89 21.44 2.80 22.98
C ASP A 89 21.05 2.04 21.71
N ILE A 90 21.51 2.54 20.56
CA ILE A 90 21.21 1.97 19.23
C ILE A 90 21.66 0.51 19.14
N THR A 91 22.77 0.15 19.80
CA THR A 91 23.28 -1.24 19.82
C THR A 91 22.32 -2.16 20.54
N ALA A 92 21.77 -1.72 21.68
CA ALA A 92 20.78 -2.47 22.44
C ALA A 92 19.48 -2.63 21.66
N LEU A 93 18.98 -1.54 21.01
CA LEU A 93 17.80 -1.58 20.12
C LEU A 93 18.02 -2.55 18.96
N THR A 94 19.17 -2.44 18.29
CA THR A 94 19.51 -3.35 17.18
C THR A 94 19.52 -4.81 17.60
N THR A 95 20.13 -5.10 18.75
CA THR A 95 20.19 -6.46 19.29
C THR A 95 18.80 -7.01 19.60
N ALA A 96 17.93 -6.19 20.21
CA ALA A 96 16.55 -6.56 20.50
C ALA A 96 15.73 -6.77 19.22
N ALA A 97 15.81 -5.83 18.26
CA ALA A 97 15.11 -5.95 16.98
C ALA A 97 15.55 -7.19 16.18
N ARG A 98 16.84 -7.52 16.16
CA ARG A 98 17.35 -8.75 15.52
C ARG A 98 16.78 -9.99 16.17
N ARG A 99 16.72 -10.03 17.50
CA ARG A 99 16.13 -11.16 18.24
C ARG A 99 14.63 -11.29 17.91
N GLU A 100 13.88 -10.21 17.93
CA GLU A 100 12.45 -10.21 17.57
C GLU A 100 12.25 -10.69 16.12
N PHE A 101 13.09 -10.22 15.20
CA PHE A 101 13.09 -10.65 13.80
C PHE A 101 13.34 -12.16 13.68
N ASP A 102 14.36 -12.71 14.36
CA ASP A 102 14.71 -14.12 14.29
C ASP A 102 13.58 -15.01 14.82
N ILE A 103 12.93 -14.60 15.92
CA ILE A 103 11.75 -15.28 16.48
C ILE A 103 10.57 -15.20 15.49
N ALA A 104 10.33 -14.04 14.86
CA ALA A 104 9.26 -13.88 13.87
C ALA A 104 9.47 -14.80 12.66
N VAL A 105 10.70 -14.88 12.14
CA VAL A 105 11.06 -15.81 11.04
C VAL A 105 10.82 -17.26 11.44
N GLN A 106 11.25 -17.66 12.64
CA GLN A 106 11.02 -19.01 13.15
C GLN A 106 9.51 -19.30 13.26
N THR A 107 8.74 -18.41 13.86
CA THR A 107 7.27 -18.55 14.00
C THR A 107 6.58 -18.74 12.64
N LEU A 108 6.97 -17.96 11.63
CA LEU A 108 6.43 -18.08 10.27
C LEU A 108 6.80 -19.43 9.62
N ARG A 109 8.05 -19.87 9.77
CA ARG A 109 8.50 -21.16 9.24
C ARG A 109 7.79 -22.34 9.90
N GLU A 110 7.61 -22.30 11.21
CA GLU A 110 6.81 -23.28 11.97
C GLU A 110 5.35 -23.27 11.59
N ALA A 111 4.83 -22.10 11.19
CA ALA A 111 3.48 -21.98 10.64
C ALA A 111 3.35 -22.49 9.21
N GLY A 112 4.43 -22.96 8.56
CA GLY A 112 4.41 -23.51 7.20
C GLY A 112 4.72 -22.51 6.08
N VAL A 113 5.12 -21.27 6.42
CA VAL A 113 5.48 -20.23 5.44
C VAL A 113 6.93 -20.39 4.99
N LYS A 114 7.20 -20.27 3.70
CA LYS A 114 8.56 -20.21 3.14
C LYS A 114 9.11 -18.79 3.31
N VAL A 115 10.09 -18.61 4.18
CA VAL A 115 10.68 -17.31 4.48
C VAL A 115 12.09 -17.22 3.89
N HIS A 116 12.25 -16.32 2.92
CA HIS A 116 13.54 -15.89 2.38
C HIS A 116 14.07 -14.73 3.24
N VAL A 117 15.18 -14.95 3.90
CA VAL A 117 15.81 -13.98 4.79
C VAL A 117 17.04 -13.42 4.10
N PHE A 118 17.12 -12.09 4.04
CA PHE A 118 18.27 -11.35 3.56
C PHE A 118 18.89 -10.56 4.69
N GLU A 119 20.20 -10.74 4.91
CA GLU A 119 20.94 -9.92 5.87
C GLU A 119 21.09 -8.50 5.31
N ASP A 120 20.76 -7.50 6.10
CA ASP A 120 21.05 -6.12 5.74
C ASP A 120 22.54 -5.81 5.91
N THR A 121 23.04 -4.82 5.20
CA THR A 121 24.43 -4.33 5.27
C THR A 121 24.52 -3.13 6.22
N ALA A 122 25.63 -3.00 6.95
CA ALA A 122 25.82 -1.87 7.87
C ALA A 122 25.89 -0.52 7.11
N GLU A 123 26.46 -0.55 5.93
CA GLU A 123 26.55 0.62 5.05
C GLU A 123 25.89 0.34 3.68
N PRO A 124 25.23 1.33 3.09
CA PRO A 124 24.82 2.60 3.70
C PRO A 124 23.81 2.41 4.85
N GLU A 125 23.72 3.41 5.75
CA GLU A 125 22.79 3.37 6.89
C GLU A 125 21.33 3.33 6.45
N LYS A 126 20.54 2.36 7.00
CA LYS A 126 19.15 2.07 6.65
C LYS A 126 18.36 1.62 7.89
N PRO A 127 17.89 2.56 8.74
CA PRO A 127 17.23 2.23 10.00
C PRO A 127 15.94 1.41 9.83
N ASP A 128 15.24 1.57 8.72
CA ASP A 128 13.96 0.92 8.41
C ASP A 128 14.10 -0.30 7.47
N ALA A 129 15.33 -0.82 7.25
CA ALA A 129 15.57 -1.95 6.33
C ALA A 129 14.71 -3.20 6.66
N VAL A 130 14.25 -3.33 7.92
CA VAL A 130 13.36 -4.40 8.38
C VAL A 130 11.95 -4.36 7.76
N PHE A 131 11.60 -3.29 7.01
CA PHE A 131 10.29 -3.08 6.37
C PHE A 131 10.36 -3.13 4.83
N PRO A 132 10.75 -4.26 4.22
CA PRO A 132 10.98 -4.36 2.77
C PRO A 132 9.73 -4.15 1.92
N ASN A 133 8.53 -4.36 2.47
CA ASN A 133 7.28 -4.21 1.74
C ASN A 133 7.05 -2.78 1.20
N ASN A 134 7.82 -1.80 1.68
CA ASN A 134 7.67 -0.42 1.24
C ASN A 134 8.43 -0.11 -0.05
N TRP A 135 9.49 -0.84 -0.37
CA TRP A 135 10.28 -0.57 -1.56
C TRP A 135 10.17 -1.64 -2.67
N ILE A 136 9.61 -2.83 -2.38
CA ILE A 136 9.43 -3.92 -3.34
C ILE A 136 8.06 -4.56 -3.22
N SER A 137 7.45 -4.89 -4.35
CA SER A 137 6.34 -5.84 -4.45
C SER A 137 6.53 -6.79 -5.61
N THR A 138 5.93 -7.97 -5.53
CA THR A 138 5.98 -9.00 -6.57
C THR A 138 4.58 -9.42 -6.98
N HIS A 139 4.41 -9.81 -8.24
CA HIS A 139 3.11 -10.08 -8.83
C HIS A 139 3.07 -11.44 -9.54
N ALA A 140 1.88 -12.06 -9.61
CA ALA A 140 1.69 -13.40 -10.15
C ALA A 140 1.93 -13.51 -11.67
N ASP A 141 2.01 -12.39 -12.38
CA ASP A 141 2.40 -12.33 -13.79
C ASP A 141 3.93 -12.35 -14.02
N GLY A 142 4.69 -12.45 -12.94
CA GLY A 142 6.15 -12.48 -12.96
C GLY A 142 6.82 -11.11 -12.84
N ARG A 143 6.04 -10.03 -12.69
CA ARG A 143 6.61 -8.69 -12.57
C ARG A 143 6.98 -8.35 -11.14
N VAL A 144 8.04 -7.56 -11.00
CA VAL A 144 8.50 -6.95 -9.75
C VAL A 144 8.36 -5.44 -9.87
N ALA A 145 7.84 -4.78 -8.84
CA ALA A 145 7.82 -3.33 -8.75
C ALA A 145 8.80 -2.83 -7.69
N LEU A 146 9.58 -1.79 -8.02
CA LEU A 146 10.42 -1.03 -7.10
C LEU A 146 9.83 0.36 -6.92
N PHE A 147 9.72 0.81 -5.67
CA PHE A 147 8.94 1.98 -5.34
C PHE A 147 9.78 3.19 -4.91
N PRO A 148 9.29 4.44 -5.21
CA PRO A 148 9.90 5.67 -4.77
C PRO A 148 9.59 5.91 -3.28
N MET A 149 10.63 6.22 -2.51
CA MET A 149 10.57 6.41 -1.06
C MET A 149 10.64 7.89 -0.68
N TYR A 150 9.85 8.27 0.34
CA TYR A 150 9.83 9.63 0.88
C TYR A 150 11.16 9.99 1.56
N SER A 151 11.60 9.17 2.51
CA SER A 151 12.83 9.36 3.26
C SER A 151 14.07 9.03 2.43
N ALA A 152 15.07 9.93 2.41
CA ALA A 152 16.34 9.70 1.71
C ALA A 152 17.10 8.48 2.27
N LEU A 153 17.02 8.25 3.58
CA LEU A 153 17.59 7.05 4.21
C LEU A 153 16.93 5.77 3.68
N ARG A 154 15.61 5.80 3.45
CA ARG A 154 14.85 4.66 2.95
C ARG A 154 15.07 4.37 1.46
N ARG A 155 15.45 5.37 0.65
CA ARG A 155 15.83 5.15 -0.77
C ARG A 155 17.00 4.18 -0.91
N ARG A 156 17.85 4.07 0.13
CA ARG A 156 18.99 3.16 0.19
C ARG A 156 18.60 1.70 0.46
N GLU A 157 17.34 1.44 0.82
CA GLU A 157 16.82 0.10 1.09
C GLU A 157 16.61 -0.74 -0.17
N ARG A 158 16.48 -0.11 -1.37
CA ARG A 158 16.32 -0.82 -2.64
C ARG A 158 17.62 -1.57 -2.96
N ARG A 159 17.50 -2.89 -3.06
CA ARG A 159 18.64 -3.80 -3.22
C ARG A 159 18.49 -4.66 -4.47
N GLN A 160 19.41 -4.46 -5.41
CA GLN A 160 19.43 -5.22 -6.67
C GLN A 160 19.75 -6.70 -6.43
N ASP A 161 20.63 -7.02 -5.48
CA ASP A 161 20.99 -8.40 -5.14
C ASP A 161 19.78 -9.23 -4.69
N ILE A 162 18.81 -8.62 -3.99
CA ILE A 162 17.55 -9.28 -3.63
C ILE A 162 16.73 -9.61 -4.89
N VAL A 163 16.65 -8.69 -5.85
CA VAL A 163 15.95 -8.93 -7.12
C VAL A 163 16.64 -10.05 -7.93
N ASP A 164 17.97 -10.08 -7.92
CA ASP A 164 18.75 -11.08 -8.62
C ASP A 164 18.59 -12.47 -7.99
N GLU A 165 18.51 -12.57 -6.67
CA GLU A 165 18.20 -13.83 -5.97
C GLU A 165 16.76 -14.31 -6.27
N LEU A 166 15.80 -13.38 -6.34
CA LEU A 166 14.43 -13.74 -6.76
C LEU A 166 14.41 -14.32 -8.17
N ARG A 167 15.22 -13.82 -9.12
CA ARG A 167 15.35 -14.36 -10.47
C ARG A 167 15.91 -15.78 -10.52
N GLN A 168 16.71 -16.17 -9.52
CA GLN A 168 17.25 -17.54 -9.45
C GLN A 168 16.21 -18.56 -8.95
N THR A 169 15.23 -18.10 -8.19
CA THR A 169 14.24 -18.97 -7.52
C THR A 169 12.85 -18.91 -8.16
N TYR A 170 12.52 -17.78 -8.78
CA TYR A 170 11.21 -17.49 -9.35
C TYR A 170 11.32 -16.91 -10.76
N ARG A 171 10.26 -17.11 -11.54
CA ARG A 171 10.15 -16.50 -12.87
C ARG A 171 9.88 -15.00 -12.74
N VAL A 172 10.92 -14.20 -12.89
CA VAL A 172 10.82 -12.74 -13.01
C VAL A 172 10.81 -12.38 -14.49
N THR A 173 9.69 -11.85 -14.98
CA THR A 173 9.52 -11.46 -16.39
C THR A 173 9.96 -10.03 -16.65
N ASP A 174 9.74 -9.13 -15.68
CA ASP A 174 10.11 -7.72 -15.80
C ASP A 174 10.29 -7.08 -14.42
N VAL A 175 11.03 -5.97 -14.36
CA VAL A 175 11.20 -5.14 -13.16
C VAL A 175 10.84 -3.71 -13.53
N ILE A 176 9.73 -3.23 -12.96
CA ILE A 176 9.25 -1.87 -13.18
C ILE A 176 9.75 -1.01 -12.02
N ASP A 177 10.65 -0.08 -12.33
CA ASP A 177 11.26 0.82 -11.35
C ASP A 177 10.60 2.20 -11.41
N TYR A 178 9.94 2.58 -10.31
CA TYR A 178 9.30 3.87 -10.13
C TYR A 178 10.18 4.89 -9.40
N SER A 179 11.43 4.55 -9.07
CA SER A 179 12.30 5.42 -8.25
C SER A 179 12.58 6.79 -8.86
N ASN A 180 12.47 6.93 -10.18
CA ASN A 180 12.61 8.21 -10.87
C ASN A 180 11.58 9.27 -10.43
N PHE A 181 10.42 8.87 -9.89
CA PHE A 181 9.45 9.82 -9.35
C PHE A 181 9.97 10.57 -8.11
N GLU A 182 11.02 10.08 -7.45
CA GLU A 182 11.68 10.78 -6.34
C GLU A 182 12.30 12.12 -6.77
N GLU A 183 12.73 12.25 -8.03
CA GLU A 183 13.27 13.49 -8.61
C GLU A 183 12.21 14.59 -8.70
N GLU A 184 10.94 14.18 -8.86
CA GLU A 184 9.77 15.07 -8.90
C GLU A 184 9.17 15.30 -7.49
N GLY A 185 9.75 14.69 -6.44
CA GLY A 185 9.23 14.74 -5.08
C GLY A 185 7.97 13.88 -4.84
N SER A 186 7.62 13.00 -5.80
CA SER A 186 6.47 12.11 -5.72
C SER A 186 6.88 10.75 -5.17
N CYS A 187 6.09 10.20 -4.25
CA CYS A 187 6.38 8.95 -3.55
C CYS A 187 5.21 7.98 -3.61
N LEU A 188 5.52 6.69 -3.56
CA LEU A 188 4.56 5.62 -3.32
C LEU A 188 5.29 4.48 -2.61
N GLU A 189 5.09 4.34 -1.30
CA GLU A 189 5.85 3.37 -0.50
C GLU A 189 5.21 1.98 -0.54
N GLY A 190 5.28 1.34 -1.69
CA GLY A 190 4.94 -0.06 -1.95
C GLY A 190 3.64 -0.53 -1.31
N THR A 191 3.65 -1.74 -0.78
CA THR A 191 2.49 -2.30 -0.08
C THR A 191 2.32 -1.80 1.38
N GLY A 192 3.07 -0.78 1.78
CA GLY A 192 2.73 0.11 2.90
C GLY A 192 1.58 1.02 2.52
N SER A 193 1.74 1.74 1.43
CA SER A 193 0.74 2.65 0.85
C SER A 193 -0.39 1.90 0.13
N LEU A 194 -0.08 0.78 -0.53
CA LEU A 194 -1.01 -0.02 -1.33
C LEU A 194 -1.49 -1.24 -0.54
N VAL A 195 -2.76 -1.31 -0.18
CA VAL A 195 -3.39 -2.55 0.27
C VAL A 195 -4.12 -3.17 -0.91
N LEU A 196 -3.59 -4.29 -1.41
CA LEU A 196 -4.01 -4.90 -2.66
C LEU A 196 -5.03 -6.03 -2.43
N ASP A 197 -6.16 -5.95 -3.10
CA ASP A 197 -7.02 -7.11 -3.36
C ASP A 197 -6.60 -7.70 -4.72
N HIS A 198 -5.75 -8.71 -4.67
CA HIS A 198 -5.21 -9.35 -5.87
C HIS A 198 -6.27 -10.05 -6.71
N VAL A 199 -7.32 -10.58 -6.07
CA VAL A 199 -8.40 -11.31 -6.71
C VAL A 199 -9.32 -10.37 -7.49
N ASN A 200 -9.76 -9.30 -6.83
CA ASN A 200 -10.70 -8.32 -7.41
C ASN A 200 -9.98 -7.17 -8.12
N ARG A 201 -8.65 -7.15 -8.10
CA ARG A 201 -7.82 -6.14 -8.76
C ARG A 201 -8.08 -4.72 -8.25
N LEU A 202 -8.26 -4.58 -6.92
CA LEU A 202 -8.44 -3.30 -6.26
C LEU A 202 -7.17 -2.93 -5.49
N ALA A 203 -6.84 -1.63 -5.50
CA ALA A 203 -5.75 -1.07 -4.71
C ALA A 203 -6.31 0.01 -3.78
N TYR A 204 -6.43 -0.30 -2.49
CA TYR A 204 -6.88 0.66 -1.48
C TYR A 204 -5.72 1.53 -1.03
N VAL A 205 -5.88 2.85 -1.08
CA VAL A 205 -4.81 3.81 -0.82
C VAL A 205 -5.29 4.99 0.00
N SER A 206 -4.81 5.12 1.23
CA SER A 206 -4.91 6.36 1.99
C SER A 206 -3.86 7.35 1.47
N LEU A 207 -4.31 8.46 0.89
CA LEU A 207 -3.42 9.49 0.34
C LEU A 207 -2.66 10.21 1.46
N SER A 208 -1.36 10.34 1.29
CA SER A 208 -0.45 10.95 2.25
C SER A 208 0.80 11.48 1.53
N LYS A 209 1.75 12.02 2.27
CA LYS A 209 3.08 12.38 1.72
C LYS A 209 3.83 11.18 1.11
N ARG A 210 3.43 9.94 1.45
CA ARG A 210 4.05 8.69 0.99
C ARG A 210 3.19 7.93 -0.04
N SER A 211 2.13 8.57 -0.54
CA SER A 211 1.16 7.97 -1.47
C SER A 211 0.67 9.03 -2.44
N ASP A 212 1.52 9.43 -3.39
CA ASP A 212 1.18 10.43 -4.40
C ASP A 212 0.18 9.84 -5.42
N PRO A 213 -0.96 10.50 -5.66
CA PRO A 213 -1.99 9.99 -6.57
C PRO A 213 -1.52 9.81 -8.02
N LYS A 214 -0.48 10.53 -8.47
CA LYS A 214 0.12 10.35 -9.80
C LYS A 214 0.81 8.99 -9.91
N VAL A 215 1.60 8.63 -8.89
CA VAL A 215 2.32 7.35 -8.88
C VAL A 215 1.35 6.20 -8.63
N VAL A 216 0.32 6.39 -7.79
CA VAL A 216 -0.76 5.42 -7.60
C VAL A 216 -1.45 5.08 -8.92
N ARG A 217 -1.85 6.09 -9.71
CA ARG A 217 -2.45 5.86 -11.03
C ARG A 217 -1.52 5.13 -11.97
N ARG A 218 -0.25 5.54 -12.03
CA ARG A 218 0.76 4.87 -12.88
C ARG A 218 0.92 3.40 -12.51
N PHE A 219 1.05 3.07 -11.21
CA PHE A 219 1.10 1.68 -10.74
C PHE A 219 -0.19 0.93 -11.11
N ALA A 220 -1.35 1.54 -10.89
CA ALA A 220 -2.64 0.94 -11.20
C ALA A 220 -2.78 0.59 -12.69
N ASP A 221 -2.38 1.51 -13.58
CA ASP A 221 -2.38 1.30 -15.03
C ASP A 221 -1.41 0.18 -15.44
N ASP A 222 -0.17 0.20 -14.93
CA ASP A 222 0.84 -0.79 -15.28
C ASP A 222 0.46 -2.19 -14.80
N PHE A 223 -0.13 -2.32 -13.61
CA PHE A 223 -0.47 -3.62 -13.01
C PHE A 223 -1.94 -4.00 -13.16
N GLY A 224 -2.78 -3.16 -13.75
CA GLY A 224 -4.19 -3.43 -13.98
C GLY A 224 -5.02 -3.51 -12.69
N TYR A 225 -4.76 -2.63 -11.73
CA TYR A 225 -5.59 -2.43 -10.55
C TYR A 225 -6.53 -1.23 -10.74
N GLU A 226 -7.69 -1.28 -10.10
CA GLU A 226 -8.55 -0.12 -9.89
C GLU A 226 -8.16 0.54 -8.55
N PRO A 227 -7.71 1.81 -8.53
CA PRO A 227 -7.35 2.47 -7.29
C PRO A 227 -8.58 2.99 -6.55
N VAL A 228 -8.74 2.59 -5.30
CA VAL A 228 -9.75 3.10 -4.36
C VAL A 228 -9.02 4.04 -3.40
N THR A 229 -9.00 5.32 -3.74
CA THR A 229 -8.27 6.34 -2.97
C THR A 229 -9.18 7.03 -1.95
N PHE A 230 -8.63 7.34 -0.79
CA PHE A 230 -9.31 8.04 0.29
C PHE A 230 -8.30 8.78 1.17
N THR A 231 -8.78 9.60 2.08
CA THR A 231 -7.97 10.28 3.10
C THR A 231 -8.35 9.75 4.47
N SER A 232 -7.36 9.57 5.35
CA SER A 232 -7.61 9.09 6.71
C SER A 232 -6.73 9.82 7.73
N VAL A 233 -7.22 9.90 8.95
CA VAL A 233 -6.55 10.58 10.07
C VAL A 233 -6.45 9.67 11.28
N GLY A 234 -5.31 9.77 11.99
CA GLY A 234 -5.08 9.08 13.25
C GLY A 234 -5.78 9.74 14.44
N LEU A 235 -5.58 9.17 15.64
CA LEU A 235 -6.12 9.73 16.90
C LEU A 235 -5.58 11.13 17.22
N ASP A 236 -4.41 11.47 16.72
CA ASP A 236 -3.73 12.77 16.85
C ASP A 236 -4.18 13.79 15.79
N GLY A 237 -5.12 13.42 14.91
CA GLY A 237 -5.58 14.24 13.80
C GLY A 237 -4.60 14.35 12.64
N GLN A 238 -3.45 13.66 12.69
CA GLN A 238 -2.50 13.63 11.58
C GLN A 238 -2.94 12.61 10.51
N PRO A 239 -2.60 12.84 9.23
CA PRO A 239 -2.85 11.86 8.18
C PRO A 239 -2.19 10.51 8.51
N VAL A 240 -2.90 9.42 8.26
CA VAL A 240 -2.31 8.08 8.34
C VAL A 240 -1.33 7.93 7.17
N TYR A 241 -0.06 7.74 7.50
CA TYR A 241 1.04 7.77 6.52
C TYR A 241 1.05 6.58 5.56
N HIS A 242 0.57 5.39 5.99
CA HIS A 242 0.45 4.18 5.20
C HIS A 242 -0.91 3.51 5.40
N THR A 243 -1.52 3.07 4.32
CA THR A 243 -2.81 2.38 4.34
C THR A 243 -2.77 1.09 5.17
N ASN A 244 -1.65 0.35 5.11
CA ASN A 244 -1.49 -0.94 5.76
C ASN A 244 -1.44 -0.89 7.30
N VAL A 245 -1.37 0.28 7.93
CA VAL A 245 -1.46 0.38 9.39
C VAL A 245 -2.91 0.33 9.86
N MET A 246 -3.86 0.75 9.00
CA MET A 246 -5.28 0.80 9.34
C MET A 246 -6.14 -0.22 8.58
N MET A 247 -5.56 -0.97 7.63
CA MET A 247 -6.32 -1.84 6.74
C MET A 247 -5.54 -3.09 6.35
N CYS A 248 -6.22 -4.24 6.38
CA CYS A 248 -5.78 -5.52 5.82
C CYS A 248 -6.91 -6.13 5.00
N VAL A 249 -6.61 -6.62 3.81
CA VAL A 249 -7.57 -7.35 2.95
C VAL A 249 -7.13 -8.79 2.82
N GLY A 250 -7.95 -9.71 3.31
CA GLY A 250 -7.81 -11.16 3.13
C GLY A 250 -8.64 -11.67 1.95
N THR A 251 -8.71 -12.98 1.79
CA THR A 251 -9.52 -13.62 0.73
C THR A 251 -11.02 -13.36 0.95
N GLU A 252 -11.51 -13.55 2.17
CA GLU A 252 -12.94 -13.51 2.50
C GLU A 252 -13.29 -12.42 3.50
N PHE A 253 -12.31 -11.71 4.06
CA PHE A 253 -12.51 -10.68 5.07
C PHE A 253 -11.66 -9.44 4.81
N ALA A 254 -12.01 -8.34 5.48
CA ALA A 254 -11.18 -7.15 5.60
C ALA A 254 -11.20 -6.62 7.04
N LEU A 255 -10.02 -6.31 7.58
CA LEU A 255 -9.85 -5.48 8.77
C LEU A 255 -9.69 -4.04 8.33
N VAL A 256 -10.47 -3.11 8.84
CA VAL A 256 -10.38 -1.70 8.38
C VAL A 256 -10.89 -0.71 9.43
N GLY A 257 -10.13 0.37 9.64
CA GLY A 257 -10.51 1.51 10.47
C GLY A 257 -11.39 2.50 9.71
N LEU A 258 -12.63 2.14 9.34
CA LEU A 258 -13.49 2.99 8.52
C LEU A 258 -13.81 4.34 9.16
N SER A 259 -13.92 4.41 10.49
CA SER A 259 -14.16 5.65 11.22
C SER A 259 -13.01 6.66 11.10
N MET A 260 -11.81 6.23 10.70
CA MET A 260 -10.65 7.08 10.45
C MET A 260 -10.71 7.78 9.08
N ILE A 261 -11.61 7.38 8.19
CA ILE A 261 -11.89 8.05 6.92
C ILE A 261 -12.94 9.12 7.21
N ALA A 262 -12.49 10.36 7.37
CA ALA A 262 -13.36 11.47 7.79
C ALA A 262 -14.41 11.84 6.74
N ASN A 263 -14.06 11.80 5.45
CA ASN A 263 -14.98 12.05 4.35
C ASN A 263 -15.97 10.89 4.21
N GLN A 264 -17.25 11.18 4.40
CA GLN A 264 -18.31 10.17 4.37
C GLN A 264 -18.41 9.47 3.01
N THR A 265 -18.29 10.21 1.91
CA THR A 265 -18.36 9.64 0.55
C THR A 265 -17.21 8.67 0.29
N GLU A 266 -15.97 9.03 0.67
CA GLU A 266 -14.81 8.15 0.55
C GLU A 266 -14.97 6.90 1.43
N ARG A 267 -15.47 7.05 2.65
CA ARG A 267 -15.73 5.94 3.57
C ARG A 267 -16.78 4.96 3.04
N GLU A 268 -17.88 5.49 2.48
CA GLU A 268 -18.94 4.68 1.86
C GLU A 268 -18.42 3.99 0.60
N GLN A 269 -17.59 4.65 -0.20
CA GLN A 269 -16.93 4.06 -1.38
C GLN A 269 -16.03 2.89 -0.98
N VAL A 270 -15.16 3.04 0.03
CA VAL A 270 -14.31 1.95 0.52
C VAL A 270 -15.16 0.77 1.00
N ARG A 271 -16.22 1.03 1.79
CA ARG A 271 -17.15 0.00 2.25
C ARG A 271 -17.80 -0.73 1.07
N ALA A 272 -18.35 0.01 0.11
CA ALA A 272 -19.03 -0.57 -1.04
C ALA A 272 -18.12 -1.47 -1.90
N HIS A 273 -16.85 -1.07 -2.11
CA HIS A 273 -15.90 -1.91 -2.84
C HIS A 273 -15.56 -3.20 -2.07
N LEU A 274 -15.41 -3.14 -0.74
CA LEU A 274 -15.18 -4.32 0.08
C LEU A 274 -16.39 -5.26 0.05
N GLU A 275 -17.60 -4.75 0.18
CA GLU A 275 -18.85 -5.52 0.11
C GLU A 275 -19.04 -6.15 -1.28
N ALA A 276 -18.84 -5.39 -2.36
CA ALA A 276 -18.92 -5.87 -3.73
C ALA A 276 -17.87 -6.95 -4.03
N SER A 277 -16.73 -6.92 -3.35
CA SER A 277 -15.68 -7.94 -3.39
C SER A 277 -15.97 -9.15 -2.52
N GLY A 278 -17.14 -9.22 -1.87
CA GLY A 278 -17.55 -10.32 -1.01
C GLY A 278 -16.79 -10.43 0.31
N LYS A 279 -16.21 -9.32 0.80
CA LYS A 279 -15.45 -9.32 2.07
C LYS A 279 -16.38 -9.19 3.27
N ASP A 280 -16.15 -10.04 4.27
CA ASP A 280 -16.68 -9.81 5.62
C ASP A 280 -15.89 -8.67 6.28
N ILE A 281 -16.54 -7.52 6.49
CA ILE A 281 -15.89 -6.31 7.00
C ILE A 281 -15.84 -6.37 8.53
N LEU A 282 -14.63 -6.41 9.09
CA LEU A 282 -14.37 -6.26 10.51
C LEU A 282 -13.86 -4.83 10.77
N GLU A 283 -14.74 -3.97 11.23
CA GLU A 283 -14.36 -2.60 11.55
C GLU A 283 -13.46 -2.57 12.79
N LEU A 284 -12.35 -1.83 12.66
CA LEU A 284 -11.44 -1.52 13.76
C LEU A 284 -11.72 -0.13 14.28
N ASP A 285 -11.74 0.03 15.60
CA ASP A 285 -11.70 1.35 16.17
C ASP A 285 -10.27 1.95 16.15
N PRO A 286 -10.11 3.27 16.32
CA PRO A 286 -8.81 3.92 16.26
C PRO A 286 -7.81 3.42 17.32
N ALA A 287 -8.28 2.94 18.49
CA ALA A 287 -7.40 2.39 19.52
C ALA A 287 -6.88 1.02 19.13
N GLN A 288 -7.68 0.20 18.44
CA GLN A 288 -7.24 -1.07 17.86
C GLN A 288 -6.18 -0.82 16.76
N VAL A 289 -6.42 0.17 15.89
CA VAL A 289 -5.44 0.57 14.86
C VAL A 289 -4.13 1.06 15.50
N ALA A 290 -4.18 1.89 16.55
CA ALA A 290 -3.02 2.34 17.30
C ALA A 290 -2.22 1.20 17.96
N ASN A 291 -2.83 0.02 18.10
CA ASN A 291 -2.21 -1.22 18.55
C ASN A 291 -1.93 -2.20 17.39
N PHE A 292 -1.81 -1.69 16.16
CA PHE A 292 -1.46 -2.44 14.95
C PHE A 292 -2.45 -3.53 14.51
N ALA A 293 -3.73 -3.47 14.93
CA ALA A 293 -4.72 -4.45 14.51
C ALA A 293 -4.99 -4.43 13.00
N GLY A 294 -4.83 -3.28 12.33
CA GLY A 294 -4.90 -3.17 10.88
C GLY A 294 -3.62 -3.60 10.16
N ASN A 295 -2.47 -3.65 10.88
CA ASN A 295 -1.18 -4.02 10.30
C ASN A 295 -0.99 -5.55 10.29
N ALA A 296 -1.90 -6.22 9.58
CA ALA A 296 -1.99 -7.66 9.46
C ALA A 296 -1.88 -8.11 8.00
N ILE A 297 -1.62 -9.39 7.77
CA ILE A 297 -1.55 -9.98 6.43
C ILE A 297 -2.04 -11.41 6.42
N GLU A 298 -2.87 -11.75 5.41
CA GLU A 298 -3.21 -13.13 5.12
C GLU A 298 -2.09 -13.79 4.32
N LEU A 299 -1.61 -14.91 4.81
CA LEU A 299 -0.73 -15.85 4.13
C LEU A 299 -1.41 -17.22 4.09
N HIS A 300 -0.77 -18.23 3.50
CA HIS A 300 -1.18 -19.62 3.67
C HIS A 300 0.04 -20.51 3.93
N ASP A 301 -0.17 -21.65 4.59
CA ASP A 301 0.85 -22.67 4.79
C ASP A 301 1.02 -23.55 3.54
N ARG A 302 1.82 -24.59 3.64
CA ARG A 302 2.10 -25.53 2.53
C ARG A 302 0.88 -26.34 2.09
N GLU A 303 -0.06 -26.56 3.01
CA GLU A 303 -1.31 -27.27 2.79
C GLU A 303 -2.44 -26.36 2.29
N GLY A 304 -2.19 -25.04 2.18
CA GLY A 304 -3.15 -24.03 1.75
C GLY A 304 -4.05 -23.52 2.88
N GLN A 305 -3.78 -23.90 4.15
CA GLN A 305 -4.51 -23.35 5.28
C GLN A 305 -4.17 -21.86 5.45
N LYS A 306 -5.18 -21.03 5.56
CA LYS A 306 -5.02 -19.60 5.71
C LYS A 306 -4.52 -19.20 7.08
N LEU A 307 -3.57 -18.26 7.09
CA LEU A 307 -2.91 -17.71 8.27
C LEU A 307 -3.15 -16.20 8.27
N LEU A 308 -3.54 -15.64 9.40
CA LEU A 308 -3.52 -14.20 9.61
C LEU A 308 -2.35 -13.84 10.52
N VAL A 309 -1.30 -13.28 9.93
CA VAL A 309 -0.11 -12.82 10.64
C VAL A 309 -0.34 -11.38 11.10
N LEU A 310 -0.17 -11.14 12.40
CA LEU A 310 -0.42 -9.84 13.01
C LEU A 310 0.44 -9.62 14.25
N SER A 311 0.47 -8.39 14.78
CA SER A 311 1.13 -8.10 16.05
C SER A 311 0.49 -8.86 17.23
N ALA A 312 1.32 -9.41 18.10
CA ALA A 312 0.83 -9.97 19.38
C ALA A 312 0.15 -8.90 20.24
N ARG A 313 0.56 -7.64 20.11
CA ARG A 313 -0.03 -6.49 20.79
C ARG A 313 -1.46 -6.18 20.30
N ALA A 314 -1.80 -6.53 19.06
CA ALA A 314 -3.13 -6.34 18.52
C ALA A 314 -4.17 -7.31 19.13
N ILE A 315 -3.78 -8.55 19.42
CA ILE A 315 -4.69 -9.63 19.85
C ILE A 315 -5.59 -9.23 21.04
N PRO A 316 -5.05 -8.70 22.16
CA PRO A 316 -5.88 -8.33 23.30
C PRO A 316 -6.83 -7.15 23.03
N THR A 317 -6.58 -6.35 21.99
CA THR A 317 -7.45 -5.22 21.64
C THR A 317 -8.65 -5.63 20.81
N LEU A 318 -8.56 -6.76 20.10
CA LEU A 318 -9.68 -7.30 19.33
C LEU A 318 -10.79 -7.79 20.28
N THR A 319 -12.03 -7.44 19.97
CA THR A 319 -13.19 -7.97 20.70
C THR A 319 -13.28 -9.48 20.54
N GLU A 320 -13.99 -10.17 21.44
CA GLU A 320 -14.23 -11.60 21.31
C GLU A 320 -14.97 -11.94 19.99
N GLY A 321 -15.94 -11.10 19.60
CA GLY A 321 -16.66 -11.25 18.33
C GLY A 321 -15.73 -11.14 17.12
N GLN A 322 -14.81 -10.16 17.11
CA GLN A 322 -13.82 -10.02 16.03
C GLN A 322 -12.89 -11.23 15.98
N ARG A 323 -12.34 -11.67 17.10
CA ARG A 323 -11.47 -12.88 17.15
C ARG A 323 -12.20 -14.12 16.65
N LYS A 324 -13.44 -14.34 17.11
CA LYS A 324 -14.27 -15.49 16.69
C LYS A 324 -14.53 -15.48 15.18
N ARG A 325 -14.83 -14.31 14.59
CA ARG A 325 -15.02 -14.17 13.13
C ARG A 325 -13.71 -14.44 12.37
N LEU A 326 -12.58 -13.85 12.78
CA LEU A 326 -11.28 -14.02 12.14
C LEU A 326 -10.83 -15.49 12.13
N THR A 327 -11.05 -16.22 13.23
CA THR A 327 -10.68 -17.64 13.32
C THR A 327 -11.52 -18.57 12.45
N GLN A 328 -12.64 -18.09 11.88
CA GLN A 328 -13.39 -18.83 10.85
C GLN A 328 -12.68 -18.77 9.49
N TYR A 329 -11.91 -17.72 9.23
CA TYR A 329 -11.23 -17.49 7.96
C TYR A 329 -9.77 -17.95 7.97
N ALA A 330 -9.04 -17.70 9.08
CA ALA A 330 -7.62 -17.94 9.16
C ALA A 330 -7.16 -18.28 10.59
N ARG A 331 -6.13 -19.11 10.70
CA ARG A 331 -5.41 -19.31 11.96
C ARG A 331 -4.59 -18.07 12.30
N LEU A 332 -4.76 -17.53 13.50
CA LEU A 332 -3.99 -16.35 13.94
C LEU A 332 -2.54 -16.74 14.25
N VAL A 333 -1.61 -15.96 13.72
CA VAL A 333 -0.16 -16.12 13.94
C VAL A 333 0.39 -14.82 14.54
N PRO A 334 0.40 -14.67 15.87
CA PRO A 334 0.88 -13.46 16.52
C PRO A 334 2.41 -13.39 16.49
N LEU A 335 2.95 -12.20 16.15
CA LEU A 335 4.38 -11.88 16.25
C LEU A 335 4.60 -10.87 17.37
N ASN A 336 5.54 -11.16 18.27
CA ASN A 336 5.89 -10.27 19.39
C ASN A 336 7.05 -9.35 18.97
N LEU A 337 6.73 -8.05 18.71
CA LEU A 337 7.60 -7.10 18.03
C LEU A 337 7.77 -5.75 18.77
N PRO A 338 7.88 -5.72 20.12
CA PRO A 338 7.82 -4.46 20.87
C PRO A 338 8.92 -3.46 20.49
N THR A 339 10.12 -3.92 20.12
CA THR A 339 11.21 -3.04 19.67
C THR A 339 11.03 -2.61 18.22
N ILE A 340 10.71 -3.54 17.31
CA ILE A 340 10.51 -3.23 15.89
C ILE A 340 9.35 -2.26 15.70
N GLU A 341 8.29 -2.38 16.50
CA GLU A 341 7.15 -1.46 16.49
C GLU A 341 7.49 -0.02 16.89
N MET A 342 8.63 0.21 17.55
CA MET A 342 9.12 1.57 17.80
C MET A 342 9.49 2.32 16.52
N GLY A 343 9.82 1.62 15.44
CA GLY A 343 10.02 2.19 14.10
C GLY A 343 8.71 2.63 13.41
N GLY A 344 7.56 2.32 14.02
CA GLY A 344 6.24 2.71 13.50
C GLY A 344 5.61 1.73 12.52
N GLY A 345 6.30 0.64 12.14
CA GLY A 345 5.78 -0.52 11.41
C GLY A 345 5.62 -1.74 12.32
N SER A 346 4.87 -2.75 11.89
CA SER A 346 4.67 -4.01 12.63
C SER A 346 4.70 -5.22 11.69
N ALA A 347 4.01 -6.29 12.02
CA ALA A 347 4.04 -7.58 11.35
C ALA A 347 3.90 -7.50 9.80
N ARG A 348 2.90 -6.74 9.31
CA ARG A 348 2.68 -6.58 7.87
C ARG A 348 3.84 -5.87 7.18
N CYS A 349 4.42 -4.87 7.84
CA CYS A 349 5.49 -4.07 7.26
C CYS A 349 6.78 -4.86 7.08
N MET A 350 7.04 -5.86 7.93
CA MET A 350 8.22 -6.73 7.84
C MET A 350 8.15 -7.73 6.67
N ILE A 351 6.99 -7.89 6.04
CA ILE A 351 6.71 -8.98 5.10
C ILE A 351 6.46 -8.43 3.71
N ALA A 352 7.39 -8.64 2.78
CA ALA A 352 7.13 -8.50 1.36
C ALA A 352 6.70 -9.87 0.80
N THR A 353 5.47 -9.95 0.30
CA THR A 353 4.91 -11.20 -0.23
C THR A 353 5.50 -11.55 -1.59
N ILE A 354 5.76 -12.85 -1.82
CA ILE A 354 6.26 -13.33 -3.10
C ILE A 354 5.13 -14.04 -3.84
N HIS A 355 4.56 -13.35 -4.82
CA HIS A 355 3.52 -13.85 -5.72
C HIS A 355 4.10 -14.35 -7.06
N LEU A 356 5.42 -14.27 -7.25
CA LEU A 356 6.09 -14.74 -8.46
C LEU A 356 5.87 -16.24 -8.67
N PRO A 357 5.63 -16.70 -9.92
CA PRO A 357 5.58 -18.13 -10.22
C PRO A 357 6.95 -18.77 -9.94
N PRO A 358 7.01 -19.98 -9.39
CA PRO A 358 8.26 -20.73 -9.28
C PRO A 358 8.83 -21.04 -10.68
N ILE A 359 10.15 -21.23 -10.74
CA ILE A 359 10.85 -21.72 -11.96
C ILE A 359 10.55 -23.18 -12.16
#